data_e8dd786bf3547b6a0a1a18eb2b54e204
#
_entry.id   e8dd786bf3547b6a0a1a18eb2b54e204
#
_cell.length_a   1.000
_cell.length_b   1.000
_cell.length_c   1.000
_cell.angle_alpha   90.00
_cell.angle_beta   90.00
_cell.angle_gamma   90.00
#
_symmetry.space_group_name_H-M   'P 1'
#
loop_
_entity.id
_entity.type
_entity.pdbx_description
1 polymer ?
#
loop_
_entity_poly.entity_id
_entity_poly.type
_entity_poly.pdbx_seq_one_letter_code
_entity_poly.pdbx_strand_id
1 'polypeptide(L)'
;MAESLQIVCPSCLALNRVPRDKPMAGAKCGACHQPLFTGAPINVDGAAFNRHVEKNQIPVLVDIWAPWCGPCRTMAPAFARAAAELEPLIRSLKLNSDENPTIAQNLGVRGIPALFIFKNGTVLAQTAGAMDARRIVAFAEQALAR
;
A
#
# COMPACT_ATOMS: atom_id res chain seq x y z
N MET A 1 -8.60 -3.56 -27.26
CA MET A 1 -7.19 -3.30 -27.00
C MET A 1 -6.81 -3.77 -25.61
N ALA A 2 -5.75 -4.55 -25.53
CA ALA A 2 -5.23 -4.92 -24.21
C ALA A 2 -4.62 -3.69 -23.55
N GLU A 3 -5.17 -3.27 -22.44
CA GLU A 3 -4.60 -2.20 -21.65
C GLU A 3 -3.59 -2.80 -20.68
N SER A 4 -2.62 -2.01 -20.28
CA SER A 4 -1.67 -2.41 -19.26
C SER A 4 -1.75 -1.48 -18.06
N LEU A 5 -1.38 -2.01 -16.89
CA LEU A 5 -1.27 -1.23 -15.65
C LEU A 5 0.21 -1.03 -15.33
N GLN A 6 0.57 0.18 -14.98
CA GLN A 6 1.90 0.48 -14.49
C GLN A 6 2.00 0.10 -13.02
N ILE A 7 2.95 -0.75 -12.70
CA ILE A 7 3.16 -1.27 -11.34
C ILE A 7 4.61 -1.00 -10.93
N VAL A 8 4.78 -0.43 -9.76
CA VAL A 8 6.10 -0.19 -9.18
C VAL A 8 6.59 -1.47 -8.51
N CYS A 9 7.80 -1.90 -8.84
CA CYS A 9 8.41 -3.07 -8.20
C CYS A 9 8.70 -2.78 -6.73
N PRO A 10 8.25 -3.63 -5.80
CA PRO A 10 8.52 -3.39 -4.37
C PRO A 10 10.00 -3.60 -4.01
N SER A 11 10.76 -4.31 -4.83
CA SER A 11 12.18 -4.59 -4.56
C SER A 11 13.13 -3.54 -5.11
N CYS A 12 12.93 -3.11 -6.36
CA CYS A 12 13.88 -2.19 -7.02
C CYS A 12 13.27 -0.86 -7.45
N LEU A 13 11.96 -0.68 -7.28
CA LEU A 13 11.20 0.52 -7.65
C LEU A 13 11.12 0.80 -9.15
N ALA A 14 11.51 -0.14 -10.00
CA ALA A 14 11.37 0.00 -11.44
C ALA A 14 9.88 0.01 -11.81
N LEU A 15 9.55 0.72 -12.89
CA LEU A 15 8.19 0.74 -13.42
C LEU A 15 8.01 -0.45 -14.35
N ASN A 16 6.91 -1.20 -14.14
CA ASN A 16 6.56 -2.36 -14.94
C ASN A 16 5.21 -2.14 -15.58
N ARG A 17 5.01 -2.66 -16.78
CA ARG A 17 3.69 -2.67 -17.43
C ARG A 17 3.17 -4.08 -17.45
N VAL A 18 2.07 -4.31 -16.73
CA VAL A 18 1.44 -5.62 -16.63
C VAL A 18 0.16 -5.59 -17.46
N PRO A 19 0.05 -6.41 -18.52
CA PRO A 19 -1.18 -6.45 -19.32
C PRO A 19 -2.37 -6.89 -18.47
N ARG A 20 -3.51 -6.22 -18.65
CA ARG A 20 -4.73 -6.51 -17.88
C ARG A 20 -5.30 -7.89 -18.17
N ASP A 21 -5.02 -8.45 -19.35
CA ASP A 21 -5.49 -9.76 -19.77
C ASP A 21 -4.65 -10.90 -19.22
N LYS A 22 -3.60 -10.61 -18.45
CA LYS A 22 -2.75 -11.62 -17.82
C LYS A 22 -2.90 -11.60 -16.31
N PRO A 23 -2.73 -12.75 -15.64
CA PRO A 23 -2.78 -12.78 -14.17
C PRO A 23 -1.68 -11.91 -13.57
N MET A 24 -2.06 -10.98 -12.72
CA MET A 24 -1.10 -10.08 -12.08
C MET A 24 -0.34 -10.77 -10.95
N ALA A 25 -0.97 -11.78 -10.32
CA ALA A 25 -0.41 -12.44 -9.14
C ALA A 25 0.95 -13.09 -9.40
N GLY A 26 1.19 -13.60 -10.60
CA GLY A 26 2.46 -14.25 -10.96
C GLY A 26 3.45 -13.34 -11.65
N ALA A 27 3.17 -12.03 -11.76
CA ALA A 27 4.01 -11.11 -12.51
C ALA A 27 5.35 -10.86 -11.80
N LYS A 28 6.40 -10.73 -12.59
CA LYS A 28 7.76 -10.45 -12.09
C LYS A 28 8.28 -9.17 -12.70
N CYS A 29 9.17 -8.50 -11.97
CA CYS A 29 9.81 -7.29 -12.44
C CYS A 29 10.75 -7.58 -13.61
N GLY A 30 10.61 -6.82 -14.69
CA GLY A 30 11.48 -6.97 -15.86
C GLY A 30 12.91 -6.54 -15.61
N ALA A 31 13.18 -5.75 -14.56
CA ALA A 31 14.52 -5.28 -14.23
C ALA A 31 15.23 -6.20 -13.24
N CYS A 32 14.60 -6.52 -12.10
CA CYS A 32 15.27 -7.30 -11.05
C CYS A 32 14.79 -8.75 -10.95
N HIS A 33 13.72 -9.11 -11.67
CA HIS A 33 13.14 -10.46 -11.74
C HIS A 33 12.49 -10.96 -10.45
N GLN A 34 12.35 -10.09 -9.45
CA GLN A 34 11.62 -10.42 -8.23
C GLN A 34 10.10 -10.32 -8.46
N PRO A 35 9.29 -11.06 -7.67
CA PRO A 35 7.83 -10.94 -7.80
C PRO A 35 7.36 -9.51 -7.56
N LEU A 36 6.39 -9.06 -8.35
CA LEU A 36 5.75 -7.76 -8.14
C LEU A 36 4.77 -7.79 -6.98
N PHE A 37 4.21 -8.96 -6.68
CA PHE A 37 3.25 -9.15 -5.59
C PHE A 37 3.63 -10.36 -4.76
N THR A 38 3.80 -10.16 -3.46
CA THR A 38 4.18 -11.23 -2.53
C THR A 38 3.04 -11.61 -1.59
N GLY A 39 1.94 -10.85 -1.62
CA GLY A 39 0.84 -11.04 -0.67
C GLY A 39 1.13 -10.48 0.71
N ALA A 40 2.20 -9.70 0.87
CA ALA A 40 2.59 -9.13 2.16
C ALA A 40 2.76 -7.62 2.04
N PRO A 41 2.57 -6.88 3.14
CA PRO A 41 2.84 -5.44 3.14
C PRO A 41 4.32 -5.16 2.90
N ILE A 42 4.61 -4.04 2.27
CA ILE A 42 5.96 -3.62 1.95
C ILE A 42 6.35 -2.47 2.89
N ASN A 43 7.44 -2.63 3.62
CA ASN A 43 8.00 -1.53 4.40
C ASN A 43 8.71 -0.58 3.45
N VAL A 44 8.36 0.70 3.49
CA VAL A 44 8.90 1.70 2.56
C VAL A 44 9.50 2.85 3.33
N ASP A 45 10.57 3.43 2.77
CA ASP A 45 11.07 4.75 3.19
C ASP A 45 10.28 5.84 2.44
N GLY A 46 10.63 7.11 2.70
CA GLY A 46 9.92 8.22 2.08
C GLY A 46 9.99 8.23 0.56
N ALA A 47 11.16 7.91 0.00
CA ALA A 47 11.35 7.89 -1.45
C ALA A 47 10.52 6.77 -2.09
N ALA A 48 10.55 5.57 -1.50
CA ALA A 48 9.76 4.44 -1.99
C ALA A 48 8.26 4.70 -1.85
N PHE A 49 7.84 5.30 -0.72
CA PHE A 49 6.45 5.69 -0.51
C PHE A 49 5.97 6.61 -1.64
N ASN A 50 6.71 7.67 -1.91
CA ASN A 50 6.35 8.62 -2.96
C ASN A 50 6.27 7.94 -4.33
N ARG A 51 7.22 7.07 -4.63
CA ARG A 51 7.26 6.34 -5.90
C ARG A 51 6.02 5.49 -6.08
N HIS A 52 5.66 4.70 -5.06
CA HIS A 52 4.46 3.86 -5.10
C HIS A 52 3.18 4.68 -5.25
N VAL A 53 3.04 5.73 -4.45
CA VAL A 53 1.83 6.56 -4.46
C VAL A 53 1.66 7.27 -5.80
N GLU A 54 2.75 7.80 -6.37
CA GLU A 54 2.68 8.59 -7.60
C GLU A 54 2.61 7.73 -8.86
N LYS A 55 3.27 6.57 -8.88
CA LYS A 55 3.50 5.82 -10.11
C LYS A 55 2.70 4.53 -10.24
N ASN A 56 2.19 3.95 -9.15
CA ASN A 56 1.31 2.80 -9.27
C ASN A 56 -0.03 3.22 -9.86
N GLN A 57 -0.50 2.47 -10.84
CA GLN A 57 -1.84 2.66 -11.41
C GLN A 57 -2.90 1.83 -10.68
N ILE A 58 -2.48 0.93 -9.79
CA ILE A 58 -3.38 0.29 -8.84
C ILE A 58 -3.47 1.16 -7.58
N PRO A 59 -4.56 1.06 -6.82
CA PRO A 59 -4.67 1.78 -5.55
C PRO A 59 -3.59 1.35 -4.57
N VAL A 60 -3.23 2.25 -3.66
CA VAL A 60 -2.19 2.02 -2.65
C VAL A 60 -2.77 2.26 -1.27
N LEU A 61 -2.74 1.24 -0.44
CA LEU A 61 -3.17 1.29 0.96
C LEU A 61 -1.93 1.42 1.84
N VAL A 62 -1.89 2.44 2.69
CA VAL A 62 -0.72 2.73 3.53
C VAL A 62 -1.11 2.68 5.00
N ASP A 63 -0.34 1.94 5.78
CA ASP A 63 -0.39 1.92 7.24
C ASP A 63 0.73 2.82 7.78
N ILE A 64 0.34 3.94 8.39
CA ILE A 64 1.28 4.86 9.07
C ILE A 64 1.37 4.41 10.52
N TRP A 65 2.56 4.01 10.95
CA TRP A 65 2.77 3.37 12.23
C TRP A 65 4.06 3.86 12.90
N ALA A 66 4.31 3.39 14.12
CA ALA A 66 5.59 3.63 14.82
C ALA A 66 5.93 2.42 15.69
N PRO A 67 7.24 2.15 15.92
CA PRO A 67 7.66 0.97 16.69
C PRO A 67 7.18 0.98 18.15
N TRP A 68 7.04 2.16 18.75
CA TRP A 68 6.60 2.32 20.14
C TRP A 68 5.09 2.20 20.33
N CYS A 69 4.35 2.19 19.25
CA CYS A 69 2.88 2.23 19.27
C CYS A 69 2.31 0.83 19.50
N GLY A 70 1.71 0.60 20.67
CA GLY A 70 1.08 -0.68 21.00
C GLY A 70 -0.03 -1.09 20.05
N PRO A 71 -1.03 -0.21 19.79
CA PRO A 71 -2.10 -0.52 18.84
C PRO A 71 -1.59 -0.82 17.43
N CYS A 72 -0.50 -0.15 17.00
CA CYS A 72 0.12 -0.44 15.70
C CYS A 72 0.65 -1.87 15.64
N ARG A 73 1.35 -2.30 16.71
CA ARG A 73 1.88 -3.66 16.77
C ARG A 73 0.76 -4.71 16.84
N THR A 74 -0.31 -4.40 17.56
CA THR A 74 -1.48 -5.27 17.63
C THR A 74 -2.14 -5.44 16.26
N MET A 75 -2.20 -4.35 15.47
CA MET A 75 -2.81 -4.38 14.15
C MET A 75 -1.92 -5.04 13.09
N ALA A 76 -0.60 -5.14 13.30
CA ALA A 76 0.31 -5.63 12.27
C ALA A 76 -0.08 -6.98 11.66
N PRO A 77 -0.46 -8.02 12.44
CA PRO A 77 -0.92 -9.27 11.83
C PRO A 77 -2.22 -9.11 11.03
N ALA A 78 -3.13 -8.25 11.48
CA ALA A 78 -4.38 -7.99 10.77
C ALA A 78 -4.11 -7.30 9.44
N PHE A 79 -3.20 -6.32 9.44
CA PHE A 79 -2.81 -5.63 8.21
C PHE A 79 -2.15 -6.60 7.21
N ALA A 80 -1.31 -7.51 7.70
CA ALA A 80 -0.68 -8.52 6.85
C ALA A 80 -1.73 -9.44 6.20
N ARG A 81 -2.75 -9.86 6.96
CA ARG A 81 -3.84 -10.68 6.42
C ARG A 81 -4.66 -9.90 5.39
N ALA A 82 -4.95 -8.64 5.65
CA ALA A 82 -5.66 -7.79 4.71
C ALA A 82 -4.86 -7.62 3.40
N ALA A 83 -3.55 -7.41 3.51
CA ALA A 83 -2.67 -7.28 2.34
C ALA A 83 -2.71 -8.54 1.48
N ALA A 84 -2.67 -9.72 2.09
CA ALA A 84 -2.73 -10.98 1.35
C ALA A 84 -4.05 -11.11 0.58
N GLU A 85 -5.14 -10.61 1.15
CA GLU A 85 -6.46 -10.65 0.50
C GLU A 85 -6.59 -9.59 -0.60
N LEU A 86 -6.03 -8.40 -0.40
CA LEU A 86 -6.20 -7.27 -1.31
C LEU A 86 -5.26 -7.32 -2.53
N GLU A 87 -4.06 -7.87 -2.39
CA GLU A 87 -3.15 -7.99 -3.53
C GLU A 87 -3.65 -9.07 -4.49
N PRO A 88 -3.45 -8.92 -5.78
CA PRO A 88 -2.68 -7.88 -6.48
C PRO A 88 -3.47 -6.64 -6.89
N LEU A 89 -4.71 -6.50 -6.47
CA LEU A 89 -5.57 -5.39 -6.88
C LEU A 89 -5.22 -4.09 -6.17
N ILE A 90 -4.66 -4.18 -4.97
CA ILE A 90 -4.25 -3.04 -4.15
C ILE A 90 -2.85 -3.31 -3.62
N ARG A 91 -1.98 -2.31 -3.69
CA ARG A 91 -0.64 -2.36 -3.11
C ARG A 91 -0.73 -1.97 -1.64
N SER A 92 -0.16 -2.77 -0.73
CA SER A 92 -0.16 -2.47 0.70
C SER A 92 1.23 -2.08 1.17
N LEU A 93 1.35 -0.90 1.78
CA LEU A 93 2.60 -0.34 2.26
C LEU A 93 2.53 -0.06 3.75
N LYS A 94 3.70 -0.08 4.41
CA LYS A 94 3.88 0.36 5.79
C LYS A 94 4.92 1.48 5.82
N LEU A 95 4.57 2.61 6.42
CA LEU A 95 5.46 3.76 6.54
C LEU A 95 5.65 4.11 8.02
N ASN A 96 6.89 4.06 8.48
CA ASN A 96 7.25 4.43 9.86
C ASN A 96 7.23 5.95 10.00
N SER A 97 6.32 6.47 10.82
CA SER A 97 6.14 7.91 11.00
C SER A 97 7.33 8.57 11.70
N ASP A 98 8.03 7.84 12.57
CA ASP A 98 9.21 8.38 13.27
C ASP A 98 10.35 8.67 12.30
N GLU A 99 10.51 7.83 11.29
CA GLU A 99 11.54 8.00 10.26
C GLU A 99 11.10 8.94 9.14
N ASN A 100 9.81 9.23 9.05
CA ASN A 100 9.23 10.05 7.98
C ASN A 100 8.24 11.08 8.53
N PRO A 101 8.68 11.96 9.46
CA PRO A 101 7.77 12.88 10.12
C PRO A 101 7.16 13.91 9.17
N THR A 102 7.89 14.33 8.14
CA THR A 102 7.38 15.31 7.17
C THR A 102 6.20 14.74 6.38
N ILE A 103 6.30 13.48 5.94
CA ILE A 103 5.21 12.84 5.20
C ILE A 103 3.98 12.71 6.11
N ALA A 104 4.17 12.26 7.35
CA ALA A 104 3.06 12.12 8.30
C ALA A 104 2.39 13.47 8.56
N GLN A 105 3.16 14.54 8.73
CA GLN A 105 2.62 15.88 8.91
C GLN A 105 1.84 16.37 7.69
N ASN A 106 2.40 16.16 6.49
CA ASN A 106 1.75 16.59 5.26
C ASN A 106 0.42 15.85 5.02
N LEU A 107 0.32 14.61 5.50
CA LEU A 107 -0.92 13.85 5.42
C LEU A 107 -1.91 14.20 6.53
N GLY A 108 -1.51 15.04 7.48
CA GLY A 108 -2.38 15.44 8.60
C GLY A 108 -2.60 14.33 9.62
N VAL A 109 -1.64 13.43 9.77
CA VAL A 109 -1.74 12.33 10.74
C VAL A 109 -1.71 12.86 12.15
N ARG A 110 -2.74 12.56 12.94
CA ARG A 110 -2.86 12.96 14.35
C ARG A 110 -2.81 11.78 15.30
N GLY A 111 -3.19 10.61 14.84
CA GLY A 111 -3.18 9.40 15.64
C GLY A 111 -2.73 8.21 14.79
N ILE A 112 -2.06 7.26 15.42
CA ILE A 112 -1.59 6.04 14.74
C ILE A 112 -2.11 4.82 15.48
N PRO A 113 -2.34 3.69 14.76
CA PRO A 113 -2.11 3.53 13.33
C PRO A 113 -3.11 4.37 12.50
N ALA A 114 -2.65 4.87 11.37
CA ALA A 114 -3.49 5.61 10.43
C ALA A 114 -3.45 4.92 9.08
N LEU A 115 -4.61 4.74 8.46
CA LEU A 115 -4.72 4.11 7.15
C LEU A 115 -5.14 5.14 6.11
N PHE A 116 -4.45 5.12 4.98
CA PHE A 116 -4.76 5.98 3.83
C PHE A 116 -4.91 5.10 2.60
N ILE A 117 -5.89 5.40 1.77
CA ILE A 117 -6.03 4.83 0.43
C ILE A 117 -5.73 5.92 -0.58
N PHE A 118 -4.79 5.66 -1.47
CA PHE A 118 -4.43 6.55 -2.58
C PHE A 118 -4.82 5.93 -3.90
N LYS A 119 -5.17 6.78 -4.86
CA LYS A 119 -5.31 6.38 -6.26
C LYS A 119 -4.83 7.52 -7.13
N ASN A 120 -3.90 7.20 -8.04
CA ASN A 120 -3.30 8.19 -8.95
C ASN A 120 -2.73 9.41 -8.20
N GLY A 121 -2.06 9.15 -7.06
CA GLY A 121 -1.43 10.19 -6.27
C GLY A 121 -2.35 10.96 -5.34
N THR A 122 -3.65 10.65 -5.32
CA THR A 122 -4.66 11.39 -4.55
C THR A 122 -5.21 10.52 -3.42
N VAL A 123 -5.37 11.13 -2.23
CA VAL A 123 -6.00 10.44 -1.09
C VAL A 123 -7.50 10.30 -1.37
N LEU A 124 -7.99 9.05 -1.40
CA LEU A 124 -9.43 8.77 -1.54
C LEU A 124 -10.12 8.70 -0.19
N ALA A 125 -9.46 8.16 0.83
CA ALA A 125 -10.04 8.00 2.16
C ALA A 125 -8.94 7.83 3.19
N GLN A 126 -9.27 8.15 4.45
CA GLN A 126 -8.35 7.99 5.57
C GLN A 126 -9.14 7.63 6.82
N THR A 127 -8.49 6.89 7.72
CA THR A 127 -9.05 6.55 9.02
C THR A 127 -7.90 6.33 10.01
N ALA A 128 -8.20 6.34 11.30
CA ALA A 128 -7.21 6.12 12.35
C ALA A 128 -7.75 5.13 13.38
N GLY A 129 -6.83 4.46 14.06
CA GLY A 129 -7.15 3.48 15.09
C GLY A 129 -6.98 2.05 14.62
N ALA A 130 -6.69 1.16 15.56
CA ALA A 130 -6.49 -0.26 15.26
C ALA A 130 -7.81 -0.89 14.84
N MET A 131 -7.74 -1.79 13.86
CA MET A 131 -8.91 -2.53 13.39
C MET A 131 -8.49 -3.93 12.92
N ASP A 132 -9.46 -4.84 12.86
CA ASP A 132 -9.20 -6.20 12.40
C ASP A 132 -9.07 -6.25 10.87
N ALA A 133 -8.66 -7.41 10.35
CA ALA A 133 -8.42 -7.58 8.92
C ALA A 133 -9.69 -7.31 8.09
N ARG A 134 -10.85 -7.77 8.56
CA ARG A 134 -12.11 -7.56 7.85
C ARG A 134 -12.43 -6.07 7.68
N ARG A 135 -12.22 -5.29 8.74
CA ARG A 135 -12.46 -3.85 8.71
C ARG A 135 -11.48 -3.12 7.80
N ILE A 136 -10.22 -3.57 7.79
CA ILE A 136 -9.22 -3.00 6.88
C ILE A 136 -9.62 -3.23 5.43
N VAL A 137 -10.00 -4.46 5.09
CA VAL A 137 -10.46 -4.79 3.74
C VAL A 137 -11.69 -3.97 3.37
N ALA A 138 -12.67 -3.88 4.28
CA ALA A 138 -13.90 -3.11 4.04
C ALA A 138 -13.59 -1.63 3.83
N PHE A 139 -12.68 -1.06 4.61
CA PHE A 139 -12.26 0.34 4.44
C PHE A 139 -11.73 0.57 3.02
N ALA A 140 -10.82 -0.31 2.56
CA ALA A 140 -10.23 -0.17 1.23
C ALA A 140 -11.28 -0.33 0.13
N GLU A 141 -12.13 -1.34 0.23
CA GLU A 141 -13.15 -1.61 -0.78
C GLU A 141 -14.18 -0.50 -0.86
N GLN A 142 -14.62 0.03 0.28
CA GLN A 142 -15.58 1.14 0.31
C GLN A 142 -15.00 2.42 -0.27
N ALA A 143 -13.72 2.68 -0.02
CA ALA A 143 -13.06 3.85 -0.59
C ALA A 143 -13.04 3.79 -2.12
N LEU A 144 -12.84 2.59 -2.67
CA LEU A 144 -12.76 2.40 -4.12
C LEU A 144 -14.12 2.33 -4.80
N ALA A 145 -15.18 2.06 -4.04
CA ALA A 145 -16.55 1.97 -4.58
C ALA A 145 -17.21 3.34 -4.78
N ARG A 146 -16.58 4.41 -4.29
CA ARG A 146 -17.14 5.77 -4.39
C ARG A 146 -17.00 6.35 -5.79
#